data_3aaafe489889f8cd38dc17202e21d658
#
_entry.id   3aaafe489889f8cd38dc17202e21d658
#
_cell.length_a   1.000
_cell.length_b   1.000
_cell.length_c   1.000
_cell.angle_alpha   90.00
_cell.angle_beta   90.00
_cell.angle_gamma   90.00
#
_symmetry.space_group_name_H-M   'P 1'
#
loop_
_entity.id
_entity.type
_entity.pdbx_description
1 polymer ?
#
loop_
_entity_poly.entity_id
_entity_poly.type
_entity_poly.pdbx_seq_one_letter_code
_entity_poly.pdbx_strand_id
1 'polypeptide(L)'
;MSVYSLGDKSPKFPNEGDYWIAPGAHVLGQVELGKNVGIWFGSVLRGDNDLIKIGDETNIQENTIIHVDPGCPVTIGRNCTIGHNAIIHGCTIGNNTLIGMGATILNNAKIGNNCLVGAGALVTENKEFPDGSLIV
;
A
#
# COMPACT_ATOMS: atom_id res chain seq x y z
N MET A 1 -1.21 2.04 -18.92
CA MET A 1 -0.42 2.04 -17.67
C MET A 1 0.08 3.44 -17.42
N SER A 2 -0.24 3.99 -16.26
CA SER A 2 0.09 5.38 -15.94
C SER A 2 1.18 5.40 -14.86
N VAL A 3 2.42 5.46 -15.31
CA VAL A 3 3.61 5.49 -14.47
C VAL A 3 4.32 6.82 -14.70
N TYR A 4 4.60 7.55 -13.64
CA TYR A 4 5.18 8.88 -13.74
C TYR A 4 6.41 9.03 -12.86
N SER A 5 7.40 9.74 -13.40
CA SER A 5 8.52 10.24 -12.61
C SER A 5 8.18 11.61 -12.03
N LEU A 6 8.67 11.87 -10.83
CA LEU A 6 8.59 13.19 -10.19
C LEU A 6 10.02 13.69 -10.01
N GLY A 7 10.49 14.55 -10.92
CA GLY A 7 11.88 14.96 -10.98
C GLY A 7 12.80 13.76 -11.21
N ASP A 8 13.73 13.52 -10.29
CA ASP A 8 14.66 12.39 -10.33
C ASP A 8 14.10 11.12 -9.64
N LYS A 9 12.87 11.18 -9.14
CA LYS A 9 12.21 10.06 -8.45
C LYS A 9 11.34 9.29 -9.45
N SER A 10 11.62 8.03 -9.63
CA SER A 10 10.89 7.15 -10.54
C SER A 10 10.52 5.86 -9.84
N PRO A 11 9.36 5.29 -10.15
CA PRO A 11 8.99 3.98 -9.64
C PRO A 11 10.00 2.90 -10.07
N LYS A 12 10.24 1.96 -9.17
CA LYS A 12 11.11 0.80 -9.39
C LYS A 12 10.28 -0.47 -9.39
N PHE A 13 10.49 -1.27 -10.42
CA PHE A 13 9.72 -2.50 -10.63
C PHE A 13 10.65 -3.71 -10.75
N PRO A 14 10.14 -4.93 -10.47
CA PRO A 14 10.85 -6.15 -10.85
C PRO A 14 10.88 -6.31 -12.37
N ASN A 15 11.29 -7.50 -12.85
CA ASN A 15 11.34 -7.76 -14.28
C ASN A 15 9.95 -7.60 -14.92
N GLU A 16 9.93 -7.17 -16.17
CA GLU A 16 8.71 -7.09 -16.95
C GLU A 16 7.99 -8.45 -16.95
N GLY A 17 6.68 -8.41 -16.69
CA GLY A 17 5.87 -9.62 -16.55
C GLY A 17 5.76 -10.13 -15.12
N ASP A 18 6.60 -9.64 -14.21
CA ASP A 18 6.57 -10.03 -12.80
C ASP A 18 5.75 -9.07 -11.92
N TYR A 19 5.00 -8.18 -12.51
CA TYR A 19 4.07 -7.28 -11.83
C TYR A 19 2.99 -6.82 -12.80
N TRP A 20 1.90 -6.25 -12.28
CA TRP A 20 0.84 -5.73 -13.12
C TRP A 20 0.25 -4.44 -12.56
N ILE A 21 0.11 -3.47 -13.43
CA ILE A 21 -0.56 -2.19 -13.14
C ILE A 21 -1.69 -2.04 -14.14
N ALA A 22 -2.93 -2.01 -13.62
CA ALA A 22 -4.11 -1.91 -14.46
C ALA A 22 -4.16 -0.60 -15.24
N PRO A 23 -4.77 -0.60 -16.43
CA PRO A 23 -5.15 0.66 -17.08
C PRO A 23 -5.99 1.51 -16.14
N GLY A 24 -5.69 2.81 -16.02
CA GLY A 24 -6.39 3.69 -15.09
C GLY A 24 -5.92 3.63 -13.64
N ALA A 25 -4.95 2.77 -13.32
CA ALA A 25 -4.19 2.89 -12.08
C ALA A 25 -2.98 3.80 -12.31
N HIS A 26 -2.59 4.56 -11.29
CA HIS A 26 -1.50 5.53 -11.40
C HIS A 26 -0.44 5.28 -10.33
N VAL A 27 0.81 5.17 -10.76
CA VAL A 27 1.95 4.94 -9.88
C VAL A 27 2.99 6.01 -10.17
N LEU A 28 3.33 6.83 -9.18
CA LEU A 28 4.20 7.98 -9.42
C LEU A 28 5.20 8.22 -8.30
N GLY A 29 6.41 8.61 -8.69
CA GLY A 29 7.48 9.01 -7.78
C GLY A 29 8.19 7.84 -7.12
N GLN A 30 8.44 7.96 -5.82
CA GLN A 30 9.18 6.98 -5.05
C GLN A 30 8.29 5.79 -4.67
N VAL A 31 8.15 4.84 -5.59
CA VAL A 31 7.40 3.61 -5.39
C VAL A 31 8.29 2.44 -5.77
N GLU A 32 8.35 1.43 -4.91
CA GLU A 32 9.05 0.17 -5.18
C GLU A 32 8.06 -0.98 -5.06
N LEU A 33 7.89 -1.71 -6.15
CA LEU A 33 7.03 -2.90 -6.18
C LEU A 33 7.87 -4.16 -6.16
N GLY A 34 7.45 -5.14 -5.36
CA GLY A 34 8.01 -6.49 -5.37
C GLY A 34 7.44 -7.34 -6.50
N LYS A 35 7.84 -8.62 -6.51
CA LYS A 35 7.37 -9.59 -7.51
C LYS A 35 5.90 -9.91 -7.32
N ASN A 36 5.22 -10.08 -8.44
CA ASN A 36 3.82 -10.49 -8.50
C ASN A 36 2.86 -9.56 -7.75
N VAL A 37 3.25 -8.29 -7.64
CA VAL A 37 2.36 -7.25 -7.12
C VAL A 37 1.35 -6.87 -8.20
N GLY A 38 0.08 -6.78 -7.83
CA GLY A 38 -0.98 -6.29 -8.69
C GLY A 38 -1.53 -4.97 -8.16
N ILE A 39 -1.59 -3.96 -9.03
CA ILE A 39 -2.22 -2.67 -8.75
C ILE A 39 -3.45 -2.56 -9.63
N TRP A 40 -4.64 -2.58 -9.04
CA TRP A 40 -5.89 -2.71 -9.75
C TRP A 40 -6.48 -1.35 -10.17
N PHE A 41 -7.53 -1.39 -10.97
CA PHE A 41 -8.11 -0.22 -11.63
C PHE A 41 -8.46 0.90 -10.64
N GLY A 42 -8.13 2.13 -11.01
CA GLY A 42 -8.46 3.32 -10.24
C GLY A 42 -7.58 3.58 -9.02
N SER A 43 -6.66 2.68 -8.70
CA SER A 43 -5.76 2.89 -7.56
C SER A 43 -4.70 3.94 -7.89
N VAL A 44 -4.28 4.69 -6.86
CA VAL A 44 -3.25 5.72 -6.98
C VAL A 44 -2.21 5.52 -5.88
N LEU A 45 -0.96 5.35 -6.28
CA LEU A 45 0.20 5.29 -5.39
C LEU A 45 1.05 6.52 -5.68
N ARG A 46 1.03 7.49 -4.76
CA ARG A 46 1.75 8.75 -4.93
C ARG A 46 2.89 8.86 -3.92
N GLY A 47 4.11 8.53 -4.36
CA GLY A 47 5.32 8.62 -3.56
C GLY A 47 6.07 9.92 -3.83
N ASP A 48 5.47 11.04 -3.51
CA ASP A 48 6.05 12.37 -3.70
C ASP A 48 6.90 12.82 -2.51
N ASN A 49 6.41 12.66 -1.30
CA ASN A 49 7.05 13.15 -0.07
C ASN A 49 7.97 12.13 0.60
N ASP A 50 7.79 10.84 0.30
CA ASP A 50 8.57 9.75 0.87
C ASP A 50 8.34 8.47 0.03
N LEU A 51 8.91 7.35 0.47
CA LEU A 51 8.86 6.06 -0.22
C LEU A 51 7.56 5.31 0.05
N ILE A 52 7.02 4.68 -0.99
CA ILE A 52 6.02 3.62 -0.90
C ILE A 52 6.67 2.31 -1.33
N LYS A 53 6.74 1.34 -0.43
CA LYS A 53 7.32 0.03 -0.71
C LYS A 53 6.28 -1.07 -0.53
N ILE A 54 6.04 -1.85 -1.59
CA ILE A 54 5.07 -2.94 -1.60
C ILE A 54 5.82 -4.25 -1.77
N GLY A 55 5.65 -5.17 -0.82
CA GLY A 55 6.29 -6.48 -0.83
C GLY A 55 5.71 -7.44 -1.86
N ASP A 56 6.42 -8.55 -2.08
CA ASP A 56 6.05 -9.56 -3.06
C ASP A 56 4.65 -10.13 -2.83
N GLU A 57 3.96 -10.50 -3.90
CA GLU A 57 2.64 -11.17 -3.87
C GLU A 57 1.52 -10.32 -3.25
N THR A 58 1.73 -9.04 -3.04
CA THR A 58 0.72 -8.16 -2.45
C THR A 58 -0.23 -7.64 -3.52
N ASN A 59 -1.51 -7.60 -3.18
CA ASN A 59 -2.60 -7.22 -4.06
C ASN A 59 -3.23 -5.90 -3.58
N ILE A 60 -3.12 -4.85 -4.39
CA ILE A 60 -3.72 -3.53 -4.14
C ILE A 60 -4.97 -3.42 -4.99
N GLN A 61 -6.13 -3.58 -4.37
CA GLN A 61 -7.40 -3.66 -5.08
C GLN A 61 -7.93 -2.30 -5.52
N GLU A 62 -9.02 -2.32 -6.29
CA GLU A 62 -9.56 -1.15 -6.99
C GLU A 62 -9.80 0.06 -6.09
N ASN A 63 -9.48 1.23 -6.63
CA ASN A 63 -9.72 2.52 -5.99
C ASN A 63 -9.02 2.72 -4.65
N THR A 64 -7.94 2.01 -4.40
CA THR A 64 -7.12 2.19 -3.21
C THR A 64 -6.20 3.40 -3.40
N ILE A 65 -6.08 4.21 -2.36
CA ILE A 65 -5.21 5.38 -2.36
C ILE A 65 -4.08 5.14 -1.36
N ILE A 66 -2.83 5.24 -1.83
CA ILE A 66 -1.65 5.13 -1.00
C ILE A 66 -0.85 6.42 -1.13
N HIS A 67 -0.60 7.08 0.00
CA HIS A 67 0.12 8.33 0.04
C HIS A 67 1.03 8.41 1.27
N VAL A 68 1.95 9.35 1.25
CA VAL A 68 3.01 9.53 2.25
C VAL A 68 3.15 11.00 2.61
N ASP A 69 3.54 11.26 3.85
CA ASP A 69 4.02 12.57 4.28
C ASP A 69 5.54 12.50 4.48
N PRO A 70 6.26 13.63 4.52
CA PRO A 70 7.70 13.61 4.81
C PRO A 70 7.97 12.93 6.16
N GLY A 71 8.85 11.92 6.16
CA GLY A 71 9.17 11.13 7.33
C GLY A 71 8.13 10.06 7.70
N CYS A 72 7.09 9.91 6.89
CA CYS A 72 6.03 8.91 7.08
C CYS A 72 5.89 8.07 5.81
N PRO A 73 6.86 7.17 5.52
CA PRO A 73 6.78 6.28 4.38
C PRO A 73 5.68 5.23 4.58
N VAL A 74 5.25 4.61 3.49
CA VAL A 74 4.41 3.43 3.52
C VAL A 74 5.25 2.20 3.23
N THR A 75 5.16 1.21 4.10
CA THR A 75 5.73 -0.12 3.88
C THR A 75 4.63 -1.15 4.04
N ILE A 76 4.36 -1.89 2.98
CA ILE A 76 3.43 -3.02 3.00
C ILE A 76 4.25 -4.28 2.75
N GLY A 77 4.08 -5.26 3.61
CA GLY A 77 4.79 -6.52 3.52
C GLY A 77 4.37 -7.37 2.33
N ARG A 78 4.81 -8.62 2.34
CA ARG A 78 4.47 -9.59 1.30
C ARG A 78 3.14 -10.27 1.58
N ASN A 79 2.53 -10.76 0.51
CA ASN A 79 1.32 -11.59 0.59
C ASN A 79 0.17 -10.90 1.34
N CYS A 80 0.07 -9.59 1.16
CA CYS A 80 -1.02 -8.79 1.73
C CYS A 80 -2.13 -8.59 0.72
N THR A 81 -3.34 -8.38 1.23
CA THR A 81 -4.48 -7.94 0.44
C THR A 81 -4.94 -6.60 0.98
N ILE A 82 -4.87 -5.58 0.14
CA ILE A 82 -5.41 -4.25 0.46
C ILE A 82 -6.74 -4.12 -0.27
N GLY A 83 -7.80 -4.10 0.49
CA GLY A 83 -9.17 -4.14 -0.03
C GLY A 83 -9.57 -2.89 -0.80
N HIS A 84 -10.64 -3.01 -1.57
CA HIS A 84 -11.16 -1.92 -2.41
C HIS A 84 -11.43 -0.66 -1.60
N ASN A 85 -11.14 0.49 -2.18
CA ASN A 85 -11.39 1.81 -1.57
C ASN A 85 -10.67 2.05 -0.24
N ALA A 86 -9.65 1.28 0.09
CA ALA A 86 -8.87 1.54 1.30
C ALA A 86 -8.00 2.79 1.12
N ILE A 87 -7.71 3.45 2.23
CA ILE A 87 -6.76 4.57 2.28
C ILE A 87 -5.61 4.16 3.19
N ILE A 88 -4.42 4.12 2.62
CA ILE A 88 -3.19 3.73 3.29
C ILE A 88 -2.26 4.94 3.27
N HIS A 89 -2.04 5.54 4.44
CA HIS A 89 -1.33 6.80 4.50
C HIS A 89 -0.23 6.74 5.57
N GLY A 90 1.03 6.78 5.13
CA GLY A 90 2.19 6.92 6.00
C GLY A 90 2.35 5.84 7.07
N CYS A 91 1.95 4.61 6.80
CA CYS A 91 1.90 3.53 7.80
C CYS A 91 2.69 2.30 7.37
N THR A 92 2.83 1.37 8.31
CA THR A 92 3.50 0.09 8.09
C THR A 92 2.50 -1.05 8.28
N ILE A 93 2.45 -1.95 7.30
CA ILE A 93 1.60 -3.15 7.33
C ILE A 93 2.52 -4.35 7.16
N GLY A 94 2.45 -5.29 8.11
CA GLY A 94 3.24 -6.51 8.10
C GLY A 94 2.78 -7.52 7.07
N ASN A 95 3.47 -8.67 7.03
CA ASN A 95 3.22 -9.72 6.05
C ASN A 95 1.90 -10.45 6.29
N ASN A 96 1.32 -11.03 5.24
CA ASN A 96 0.15 -11.90 5.32
C ASN A 96 -1.05 -11.22 6.00
N THR A 97 -1.20 -9.92 5.83
CA THR A 97 -2.24 -9.12 6.47
C THR A 97 -3.30 -8.73 5.45
N LEU A 98 -4.55 -8.74 5.88
CA LEU A 98 -5.69 -8.30 5.07
C LEU A 98 -6.23 -6.98 5.61
N ILE A 99 -6.28 -5.99 4.76
CA ILE A 99 -6.91 -4.71 5.04
C ILE A 99 -8.26 -4.70 4.35
N GLY A 100 -9.31 -4.63 5.14
CA GLY A 100 -10.69 -4.69 4.63
C GLY A 100 -11.09 -3.50 3.77
N MET A 101 -12.11 -3.68 2.96
CA MET A 101 -12.64 -2.66 2.04
C MET A 101 -12.98 -1.38 2.79
N GLY A 102 -12.56 -0.25 2.25
CA GLY A 102 -12.88 1.07 2.81
C GLY A 102 -12.19 1.40 4.13
N ALA A 103 -11.27 0.58 4.61
CA ALA A 103 -10.50 0.89 5.81
C ALA A 103 -9.57 2.07 5.58
N THR A 104 -9.31 2.85 6.63
CA THR A 104 -8.39 3.99 6.59
C THR A 104 -7.33 3.81 7.66
N ILE A 105 -6.06 3.85 7.26
CA ILE A 105 -4.92 3.68 8.17
C ILE A 105 -4.02 4.90 8.02
N LEU A 106 -3.75 5.59 9.13
CA LEU A 106 -3.11 6.90 9.15
C LEU A 106 -1.64 6.84 9.58
N ASN A 107 -0.98 8.01 9.55
CA ASN A 107 0.46 8.15 9.72
C ASN A 107 1.01 7.44 10.95
N ASN A 108 2.11 6.74 10.75
CA ASN A 108 2.88 6.05 11.79
C ASN A 108 2.12 4.93 12.50
N ALA A 109 0.95 4.53 11.99
CA ALA A 109 0.30 3.31 12.46
C ALA A 109 1.14 2.10 12.05
N LYS A 110 1.15 1.07 12.89
CA LYS A 110 1.87 -0.18 12.64
C LYS A 110 0.93 -1.36 12.84
N ILE A 111 0.65 -2.04 11.76
CA ILE A 111 -0.14 -3.27 11.74
C ILE A 111 0.85 -4.43 11.60
N GLY A 112 0.79 -5.40 12.51
CA GLY A 112 1.70 -6.53 12.51
C GLY A 112 1.45 -7.52 11.37
N ASN A 113 2.12 -8.66 11.46
CA ASN A 113 1.93 -9.77 10.53
C ASN A 113 0.64 -10.53 10.86
N ASN A 114 0.06 -11.20 9.87
CA ASN A 114 -1.09 -12.08 10.06
C ASN A 114 -2.27 -11.38 10.75
N CYS A 115 -2.48 -10.12 10.44
CA CYS A 115 -3.58 -9.31 10.98
C CYS A 115 -4.74 -9.24 10.00
N LEU A 116 -5.92 -8.93 10.55
CA LEU A 116 -7.09 -8.59 9.75
C LEU A 116 -7.64 -7.26 10.24
N VAL A 117 -7.68 -6.27 9.36
CA VAL A 117 -8.35 -4.99 9.61
C VAL A 117 -9.72 -5.05 8.96
N GLY A 118 -10.77 -4.89 9.74
CA GLY A 118 -12.13 -5.01 9.25
C GLY A 118 -12.50 -3.93 8.24
N ALA A 119 -13.50 -4.23 7.39
CA ALA A 119 -14.01 -3.28 6.42
C ALA A 119 -14.49 -2.00 7.11
N GLY A 120 -14.13 -0.84 6.56
CA GLY A 120 -14.52 0.46 7.10
C GLY A 120 -13.84 0.85 8.41
N ALA A 121 -12.91 0.06 8.93
CA ALA A 121 -12.22 0.38 10.18
C ALA A 121 -11.34 1.62 10.01
N LEU A 122 -11.23 2.40 11.07
CA LEU A 122 -10.32 3.55 11.15
C LEU A 122 -9.20 3.22 12.13
N VAL A 123 -7.97 3.21 11.63
CA VAL A 123 -6.76 3.12 12.45
C VAL A 123 -6.12 4.49 12.48
N THR A 124 -6.18 5.13 13.63
CA THR A 124 -5.67 6.48 13.79
C THR A 124 -4.14 6.50 13.93
N GLU A 125 -3.57 7.68 13.88
CA GLU A 125 -2.13 7.88 13.88
C GLU A 125 -1.44 7.26 15.09
N ASN A 126 -0.25 6.70 14.86
CA ASN A 126 0.63 6.14 15.89
C ASN A 126 0.07 4.90 16.62
N LYS A 127 -1.03 4.33 16.18
CA LYS A 127 -1.56 3.10 16.76
C LYS A 127 -0.69 1.92 16.35
N GLU A 128 -0.45 1.01 17.27
CA GLU A 128 0.34 -0.19 17.02
C GLU A 128 -0.46 -1.42 17.42
N PHE A 129 -0.46 -2.42 16.57
CA PHE A 129 -1.14 -3.69 16.79
C PHE A 129 -0.17 -4.85 16.57
N PRO A 130 -0.08 -5.80 17.52
CA PRO A 130 0.82 -6.94 17.37
C PRO A 130 0.36 -7.91 16.29
N ASP A 131 1.22 -8.86 15.97
CA ASP A 131 0.91 -9.94 15.04
C ASP A 131 -0.36 -10.68 15.46
N GLY A 132 -1.14 -11.10 14.47
CA GLY A 132 -2.35 -11.88 14.72
C GLY A 132 -3.53 -11.08 15.24
N SER A 133 -3.50 -9.74 15.15
CA SER A 133 -4.60 -8.88 15.64
C SER A 133 -5.80 -8.88 14.68
N LEU A 134 -6.98 -8.82 15.28
CA LEU A 134 -8.22 -8.47 14.60
C LEU A 134 -8.59 -7.03 15.00
N ILE A 135 -8.68 -6.15 14.02
CA ILE A 135 -8.92 -4.72 14.23
C ILE A 135 -10.24 -4.36 13.59
N VAL A 136 -11.18 -3.95 14.38
CA VAL A 136 -12.54 -3.61 13.92
C VAL A 136 -12.95 -2.23 14.40
#